data_0f315fba5f3bab8a4009e6142c0ed00d
#
_entry.id   0f315fba5f3bab8a4009e6142c0ed00d
#
_cell.length_a   1.000
_cell.length_b   1.000
_cell.length_c   1.000
_cell.angle_alpha   90.00
_cell.angle_beta   90.00
_cell.angle_gamma   90.00
#
_symmetry.space_group_name_H-M   'P 1'
#
loop_
_entity.id
_entity.type
_entity.pdbx_description
1 polymer ?
#
loop_
_entity_poly.entity_id
_entity_poly.type
_entity_poly.pdbx_seq_one_letter_code
_entity_poly.pdbx_strand_id
1 'polypeptide(L)'
;MIKEYGQYSLFFEFIETYSLVGFKGIDRQDPLILSLEEMMKNNNQFLSVFDMIHMKTEFTSQGCFQMLGINPEDLTPYHFKEATHPDELKRHQLALVKMFKIAHDLFVAKKGEMLISSNFRLRNLSGNYTNQLIQCYLFYNPNPYSTVYLININTDISWFKKIKHGYHYYVGNDLSNFKYPDEELLTKGNIFTDREFEIIKMIHEGFDSEQIAEKLFLSRHTINTHRKNILDKTGKERISDLIYDLQERGLL
;
A
#
# COMPACT_ATOMS: atom_id res chain seq x y z
N MET A 1 -11.90 23.61 27.50
CA MET A 1 -12.91 23.39 26.43
C MET A 1 -12.35 22.24 25.60
N ILE A 2 -12.68 21.01 25.97
CA ILE A 2 -12.28 19.81 25.24
C ILE A 2 -13.11 19.84 23.96
N LYS A 3 -12.46 20.08 22.82
CA LYS A 3 -13.11 19.90 21.54
C LYS A 3 -13.39 18.40 21.40
N GLU A 4 -14.66 18.01 21.33
CA GLU A 4 -15.10 16.70 20.94
C GLU A 4 -14.70 16.46 19.47
N TYR A 5 -13.43 16.18 19.26
CA TYR A 5 -13.02 15.56 18.01
C TYR A 5 -13.24 14.06 18.20
N GLY A 6 -13.98 13.44 17.29
CA GLY A 6 -14.25 12.01 17.32
C GLY A 6 -12.97 11.15 17.38
N GLN A 7 -13.09 9.84 17.27
CA GLN A 7 -12.01 8.84 17.42
C GLN A 7 -10.68 9.17 16.72
N TYR A 8 -10.68 9.97 15.66
CA TYR A 8 -9.46 10.48 14.99
C TYR A 8 -8.63 11.42 15.85
N SER A 9 -9.19 12.05 16.89
CA SER A 9 -8.44 12.94 17.77
C SER A 9 -7.35 12.21 18.54
N LEU A 10 -7.60 10.97 18.97
CA LEU A 10 -6.62 10.16 19.71
C LEU A 10 -5.36 9.89 18.90
N PHE A 11 -5.50 9.64 17.60
CA PHE A 11 -4.36 9.41 16.71
C PHE A 11 -3.50 10.67 16.56
N PHE A 12 -4.12 11.83 16.35
CA PHE A 12 -3.38 13.08 16.24
C PHE A 12 -2.76 13.50 17.57
N GLU A 13 -3.48 13.32 18.69
CA GLU A 13 -2.95 13.58 20.01
C GLU A 13 -1.74 12.69 20.33
N PHE A 14 -1.77 11.42 19.94
CA PHE A 14 -0.63 10.51 20.04
C PHE A 14 0.57 11.05 19.24
N ILE A 15 0.36 11.46 17.98
CA ILE A 15 1.45 12.01 17.16
C ILE A 15 1.99 13.29 17.79
N GLU A 16 1.15 14.24 18.16
CA GLU A 16 1.56 15.53 18.75
C GLU A 16 2.32 15.34 20.05
N THR A 17 1.87 14.40 20.90
CA THR A 17 2.49 14.14 22.20
C THR A 17 3.86 13.47 22.04
N TYR A 18 3.96 12.44 21.24
CA TYR A 18 5.14 11.58 21.22
C TYR A 18 6.13 11.87 20.08
N SER A 19 5.74 12.58 19.03
CA SER A 19 6.69 12.92 17.94
C SER A 19 7.82 13.82 18.43
N LEU A 20 7.55 14.70 19.38
CA LEU A 20 8.55 15.62 19.96
C LEU A 20 9.67 14.91 20.72
N VAL A 21 9.39 13.73 21.26
CA VAL A 21 10.36 12.88 21.97
C VAL A 21 10.82 11.69 21.15
N GLY A 22 10.49 11.67 19.84
CA GLY A 22 10.87 10.62 18.90
C GLY A 22 10.22 9.27 19.20
N PHE A 23 9.00 9.29 19.73
CA PHE A 23 8.22 8.11 20.11
C PHE A 23 8.94 7.20 21.12
N LYS A 24 9.82 7.79 21.93
CA LYS A 24 10.57 7.06 22.96
C LYS A 24 9.91 7.21 24.34
N GLY A 25 10.15 6.20 25.19
CA GLY A 25 9.67 6.24 26.57
C GLY A 25 8.15 6.21 26.70
N ILE A 26 7.45 5.66 25.72
CA ILE A 26 6.00 5.51 25.76
C ILE A 26 5.62 4.54 26.87
N ASP A 27 4.91 5.04 27.87
CA ASP A 27 4.34 4.22 28.93
C ASP A 27 3.04 3.58 28.41
N ARG A 28 3.00 2.25 28.37
CA ARG A 28 1.80 1.51 27.95
C ARG A 28 0.63 1.64 28.91
N GLN A 29 0.86 2.17 30.13
CA GLN A 29 -0.21 2.47 31.09
C GLN A 29 -0.71 3.93 31.00
N ASP A 30 -0.12 4.72 30.12
CA ASP A 30 -0.61 6.08 29.84
C ASP A 30 -2.07 6.04 29.35
N PRO A 31 -2.99 6.84 29.92
CA PRO A 31 -4.39 6.87 29.48
C PRO A 31 -4.60 7.12 27.99
N LEU A 32 -3.74 7.92 27.35
CA LEU A 32 -3.78 8.16 25.92
C LEU A 32 -3.47 6.86 25.15
N ILE A 33 -2.43 6.13 25.58
CA ILE A 33 -2.06 4.87 24.94
C ILE A 33 -3.14 3.82 25.14
N LEU A 34 -3.70 3.68 26.34
CA LEU A 34 -4.79 2.75 26.60
C LEU A 34 -6.02 3.05 25.74
N SER A 35 -6.38 4.33 25.62
CA SER A 35 -7.50 4.76 24.76
C SER A 35 -7.24 4.51 23.28
N LEU A 36 -6.01 4.75 22.82
CA LEU A 36 -5.58 4.47 21.45
C LEU A 36 -5.64 2.96 21.15
N GLU A 37 -5.14 2.12 22.06
CA GLU A 37 -5.17 0.66 21.94
C GLU A 37 -6.62 0.12 21.85
N GLU A 38 -7.49 0.64 22.69
CA GLU A 38 -8.92 0.27 22.68
C GLU A 38 -9.57 0.68 21.35
N MET A 39 -9.34 1.90 20.89
CA MET A 39 -9.83 2.38 19.61
C MET A 39 -9.36 1.50 18.47
N MET A 40 -8.06 1.18 18.40
CA MET A 40 -7.48 0.34 17.37
C MET A 40 -8.09 -1.06 17.38
N LYS A 41 -8.23 -1.66 18.58
CA LYS A 41 -8.85 -2.98 18.74
C LYS A 41 -10.30 -3.00 18.24
N ASN A 42 -11.10 -2.01 18.59
CA ASN A 42 -12.51 -1.91 18.20
C ASN A 42 -12.72 -1.72 16.69
N ASN A 43 -11.70 -1.23 15.99
CA ASN A 43 -11.70 -1.03 14.54
C ASN A 43 -10.93 -2.13 13.76
N ASN A 44 -10.54 -3.22 14.41
CA ASN A 44 -9.68 -4.26 13.82
C ASN A 44 -8.39 -3.68 13.24
N GLN A 45 -7.72 -2.84 14.02
CA GLN A 45 -6.53 -2.11 13.61
C GLN A 45 -5.37 -2.34 14.55
N PHE A 46 -4.16 -2.12 14.04
CA PHE A 46 -3.00 -1.83 14.87
C PHE A 46 -2.16 -0.72 14.25
N LEU A 47 -1.43 -0.04 15.13
CA LEU A 47 -0.51 1.04 14.78
C LEU A 47 0.93 0.58 14.95
N SER A 48 1.81 1.00 14.03
CA SER A 48 3.27 0.88 14.21
C SER A 48 3.97 2.17 13.78
N VAL A 49 5.04 2.51 14.48
CA VAL A 49 5.88 3.68 14.19
C VAL A 49 7.30 3.21 13.93
N PHE A 50 7.85 3.57 12.79
CA PHE A 50 9.21 3.24 12.39
C PHE A 50 10.04 4.50 12.15
N ASP A 51 11.27 4.50 12.63
CA ASP A 51 12.30 5.43 12.18
C ASP A 51 12.92 4.90 10.89
N MET A 52 12.68 5.61 9.79
CA MET A 52 13.10 5.16 8.45
C MET A 52 14.59 5.38 8.18
N ILE A 53 15.24 6.22 8.96
CA ILE A 53 16.68 6.49 8.80
C ILE A 53 17.50 5.45 9.56
N HIS A 54 17.08 5.12 10.80
CA HIS A 54 17.78 4.14 11.64
C HIS A 54 17.21 2.73 11.52
N MET A 55 16.15 2.55 10.72
CA MET A 55 15.48 1.26 10.50
C MET A 55 15.03 0.60 11.80
N LYS A 56 14.47 1.38 12.70
CA LYS A 56 14.01 0.94 14.02
C LYS A 56 12.51 1.05 14.16
N THR A 57 11.94 0.10 14.89
CA THR A 57 10.58 0.21 15.41
C THR A 57 10.63 1.00 16.71
N GLU A 58 9.88 2.09 16.79
CA GLU A 58 9.80 2.93 17.97
C GLU A 58 8.57 2.58 18.81
N PHE A 59 7.46 2.23 18.17
CA PHE A 59 6.24 1.81 18.85
C PHE A 59 5.41 0.87 17.99
N THR A 60 4.74 -0.10 18.62
CA THR A 60 3.71 -0.93 18.00
C THR A 60 2.60 -1.19 19.00
N SER A 61 1.35 -1.03 18.57
CA SER A 61 0.18 -1.34 19.40
C SER A 61 -0.06 -2.85 19.52
N GLN A 62 -0.77 -3.27 20.58
CA GLN A 62 -0.98 -4.69 20.95
C GLN A 62 -1.74 -5.48 19.88
N GLY A 63 -2.58 -4.82 19.07
CA GLY A 63 -3.31 -5.45 17.98
C GLY A 63 -2.44 -6.17 16.94
N CYS A 64 -1.16 -5.83 16.87
CA CYS A 64 -0.18 -6.48 16.01
C CYS A 64 -0.12 -8.00 16.25
N PHE A 65 -0.09 -8.44 17.51
CA PHE A 65 -0.05 -9.87 17.84
C PHE A 65 -1.30 -10.59 17.31
N GLN A 66 -2.48 -10.02 17.48
CA GLN A 66 -3.73 -10.62 17.01
C GLN A 66 -3.79 -10.73 15.48
N MET A 67 -3.28 -9.72 14.78
CA MET A 67 -3.39 -9.62 13.32
C MET A 67 -2.27 -10.35 12.58
N LEU A 68 -1.03 -10.31 13.09
CA LEU A 68 0.15 -10.88 12.41
C LEU A 68 0.81 -12.03 13.17
N GLY A 69 0.49 -12.23 14.44
CA GLY A 69 1.14 -13.22 15.31
C GLY A 69 2.53 -12.83 15.77
N ILE A 70 2.85 -11.54 15.73
CA ILE A 70 4.15 -10.98 16.08
C ILE A 70 3.98 -10.14 17.35
N ASN A 71 4.82 -10.35 18.37
CA ASN A 71 4.75 -9.47 19.54
C ASN A 71 5.09 -8.03 19.13
N PRO A 72 4.43 -7.03 19.74
CA PRO A 72 4.67 -5.62 19.41
C PRO A 72 6.14 -5.19 19.48
N GLU A 73 6.90 -5.77 20.42
CA GLU A 73 8.32 -5.47 20.64
C GLU A 73 9.24 -6.08 19.57
N ASP A 74 8.78 -7.13 18.91
CA ASP A 74 9.54 -7.87 17.90
C ASP A 74 9.24 -7.39 16.46
N LEU A 75 8.21 -6.58 16.26
CA LEU A 75 7.81 -6.12 14.92
C LEU A 75 8.90 -5.25 14.30
N THR A 76 9.30 -5.60 13.09
CA THR A 76 10.19 -4.82 12.24
C THR A 76 9.57 -4.59 10.86
N PRO A 77 10.04 -3.61 10.07
CA PRO A 77 9.56 -3.42 8.71
C PRO A 77 9.68 -4.67 7.82
N TYR A 78 10.62 -5.55 8.10
CA TYR A 78 10.87 -6.79 7.34
C TYR A 78 9.75 -7.82 7.48
N HIS A 79 9.08 -7.86 8.63
CA HIS A 79 7.97 -8.79 8.88
C HIS A 79 6.80 -8.60 7.90
N PHE A 80 6.55 -7.37 7.45
CA PHE A 80 5.52 -7.12 6.43
C PHE A 80 5.85 -7.83 5.12
N LYS A 81 7.12 -7.81 4.70
CA LYS A 81 7.56 -8.53 3.50
C LYS A 81 7.42 -10.04 3.67
N GLU A 82 7.79 -10.58 4.82
CA GLU A 82 7.72 -12.02 5.11
C GLU A 82 6.28 -12.52 5.24
N ALA A 83 5.39 -11.68 5.75
CA ALA A 83 3.96 -11.98 5.86
C ALA A 83 3.19 -11.83 4.55
N THR A 84 3.74 -11.12 3.55
CA THR A 84 3.05 -10.85 2.28
C THR A 84 2.81 -12.12 1.47
N HIS A 85 1.60 -12.23 0.89
CA HIS A 85 1.25 -13.33 0.00
C HIS A 85 2.24 -13.42 -1.18
N PRO A 86 2.70 -14.62 -1.59
CA PRO A 86 3.70 -14.78 -2.65
C PRO A 86 3.36 -14.06 -3.96
N ASP A 87 2.08 -14.09 -4.38
CA ASP A 87 1.63 -13.42 -5.62
C ASP A 87 1.78 -11.88 -5.57
N GLU A 88 1.85 -11.31 -4.37
CA GLU A 88 1.93 -9.85 -4.15
C GLU A 88 3.33 -9.39 -3.75
N LEU A 89 4.27 -10.31 -3.60
CA LEU A 89 5.60 -9.99 -3.09
C LEU A 89 6.36 -8.99 -3.98
N LYS A 90 6.29 -9.15 -5.30
CA LYS A 90 6.91 -8.21 -6.25
C LYS A 90 6.31 -6.81 -6.14
N ARG A 91 4.98 -6.74 -6.05
CA ARG A 91 4.23 -5.49 -5.84
C ARG A 91 4.65 -4.81 -4.54
N HIS A 92 4.70 -5.55 -3.45
CA HIS A 92 5.15 -5.03 -2.16
C HIS A 92 6.59 -4.50 -2.23
N GLN A 93 7.51 -5.22 -2.87
CA GLN A 93 8.90 -4.76 -3.03
C GLN A 93 9.00 -3.44 -3.80
N LEU A 94 8.23 -3.25 -4.87
CA LEU A 94 8.18 -1.99 -5.61
C LEU A 94 7.61 -0.85 -4.76
N ALA A 95 6.55 -1.11 -3.99
CA ALA A 95 5.98 -0.13 -3.07
C ALA A 95 6.99 0.29 -2.01
N LEU A 96 7.75 -0.65 -1.44
CA LEU A 96 8.82 -0.35 -0.49
C LEU A 96 9.90 0.55 -1.10
N VAL A 97 10.36 0.25 -2.32
CA VAL A 97 11.35 1.09 -3.03
C VAL A 97 10.83 2.52 -3.20
N LYS A 98 9.57 2.69 -3.59
CA LYS A 98 8.95 4.02 -3.72
C LYS A 98 8.84 4.73 -2.37
N MET A 99 8.43 4.02 -1.34
CA MET A 99 8.32 4.54 0.03
C MET A 99 9.69 5.01 0.56
N PHE A 100 10.75 4.22 0.36
CA PHE A 100 12.12 4.61 0.74
C PHE A 100 12.61 5.84 -0.04
N LYS A 101 12.27 5.93 -1.32
CA LYS A 101 12.60 7.12 -2.12
C LYS A 101 11.91 8.36 -1.55
N ILE A 102 10.62 8.29 -1.25
CA ILE A 102 9.87 9.39 -0.64
C ILE A 102 10.49 9.78 0.71
N ALA A 103 10.79 8.81 1.57
CA ALA A 103 11.44 9.06 2.85
C ALA A 103 12.79 9.76 2.68
N HIS A 104 13.60 9.34 1.70
CA HIS A 104 14.86 9.99 1.36
C HIS A 104 14.65 11.43 0.90
N ASP A 105 13.70 11.67 0.00
CA ASP A 105 13.40 13.00 -0.53
C ASP A 105 12.92 13.95 0.58
N LEU A 106 12.07 13.49 1.51
CA LEU A 106 11.65 14.23 2.69
C LEU A 106 12.84 14.56 3.61
N PHE A 107 13.73 13.60 3.83
CA PHE A 107 14.94 13.79 4.65
C PHE A 107 15.90 14.82 4.03
N VAL A 108 16.17 14.74 2.74
CA VAL A 108 17.05 15.68 2.03
C VAL A 108 16.46 17.09 2.02
N ALA A 109 15.15 17.20 1.77
CA ALA A 109 14.44 18.49 1.81
C ALA A 109 14.30 19.06 3.23
N LYS A 110 14.48 18.24 4.27
CA LYS A 110 14.27 18.57 5.70
C LYS A 110 12.89 19.14 5.97
N LYS A 111 11.88 18.64 5.29
CA LYS A 111 10.47 19.07 5.43
C LYS A 111 9.52 18.13 4.69
N GLY A 112 8.25 18.30 4.99
CA GLY A 112 7.17 17.69 4.26
C GLY A 112 6.60 16.43 4.93
N GLU A 113 5.50 16.00 4.38
CA GLU A 113 4.74 14.83 4.80
C GLU A 113 4.05 14.18 3.61
N MET A 114 3.72 12.91 3.73
CA MET A 114 3.12 12.15 2.65
C MET A 114 2.26 11.02 3.20
N LEU A 115 1.10 10.80 2.60
CA LEU A 115 0.24 9.65 2.90
C LEU A 115 0.26 8.68 1.73
N ILE A 116 0.53 7.42 2.02
CA ILE A 116 0.48 6.31 1.08
C ILE A 116 -0.51 5.29 1.62
N SER A 117 -1.40 4.80 0.77
CA SER A 117 -2.31 3.72 1.13
C SER A 117 -2.11 2.54 0.19
N SER A 118 -2.14 1.36 0.75
CA SER A 118 -2.03 0.12 -0.02
C SER A 118 -2.79 -1.00 0.66
N ASN A 119 -3.20 -2.00 -0.09
CA ASN A 119 -3.72 -3.22 0.50
C ASN A 119 -2.92 -4.43 0.04
N PHE A 120 -2.69 -5.34 0.98
CA PHE A 120 -2.00 -6.60 0.77
C PHE A 120 -2.73 -7.72 1.48
N ARG A 121 -2.51 -8.92 0.98
CA ARG A 121 -2.81 -10.13 1.75
C ARG A 121 -1.61 -10.44 2.64
N LEU A 122 -1.81 -10.30 3.95
CA LEU A 122 -0.80 -10.65 4.95
C LEU A 122 -1.19 -11.93 5.69
N ARG A 123 -0.21 -12.75 6.01
CA ARG A 123 -0.39 -13.97 6.78
C ARG A 123 -0.61 -13.62 8.25
N ASN A 124 -1.69 -14.12 8.81
CA ASN A 124 -2.05 -13.94 10.22
C ASN A 124 -1.43 -15.03 11.11
N LEU A 125 -1.67 -14.94 12.43
CA LEU A 125 -1.22 -15.89 13.43
C LEU A 125 -1.60 -17.36 13.12
N SER A 126 -2.77 -17.58 12.53
CA SER A 126 -3.26 -18.92 12.15
C SER A 126 -2.66 -19.44 10.84
N GLY A 127 -1.78 -18.70 10.20
CA GLY A 127 -1.17 -19.05 8.91
C GLY A 127 -2.04 -18.72 7.69
N ASN A 128 -3.25 -18.17 7.89
CA ASN A 128 -4.14 -17.77 6.81
C ASN A 128 -3.83 -16.36 6.32
N TYR A 129 -4.09 -16.10 5.04
CA TYR A 129 -3.94 -14.77 4.48
C TYR A 129 -5.22 -13.95 4.65
N THR A 130 -5.09 -12.76 5.23
CA THR A 130 -6.15 -11.77 5.42
C THR A 130 -5.84 -10.51 4.60
N ASN A 131 -6.90 -9.83 4.15
CA ASN A 131 -6.75 -8.56 3.42
C ASN A 131 -6.52 -7.42 4.42
N GLN A 132 -5.36 -6.78 4.31
CA GLN A 132 -4.97 -5.66 5.16
C GLN A 132 -4.90 -4.37 4.34
N LEU A 133 -5.62 -3.34 4.76
CA LEU A 133 -5.39 -1.98 4.31
C LEU A 133 -4.29 -1.38 5.18
N ILE A 134 -3.20 -0.96 4.57
CA ILE A 134 -2.07 -0.32 5.22
C ILE A 134 -2.02 1.14 4.78
N GLN A 135 -2.24 2.04 5.72
CA GLN A 135 -2.12 3.48 5.51
C GLN A 135 -0.83 3.96 6.17
N CYS A 136 0.10 4.43 5.35
CA CYS A 136 1.43 4.85 5.75
C CYS A 136 1.52 6.38 5.73
N TYR A 137 1.69 6.98 6.88
CA TYR A 137 1.95 8.40 7.01
C TYR A 137 3.44 8.61 7.24
N LEU A 138 4.13 9.21 6.25
CA LEU A 138 5.53 9.59 6.37
C LEU A 138 5.64 11.08 6.67
N PHE A 139 6.49 11.44 7.60
CA PHE A 139 6.78 12.84 7.87
C PHE A 139 8.22 13.04 8.34
N TYR A 140 8.80 14.15 7.91
CA TYR A 140 10.09 14.60 8.41
C TYR A 140 9.91 15.31 9.75
N ASN A 141 10.64 14.83 10.77
CA ASN A 141 10.69 15.49 12.06
C ASN A 141 12.10 16.07 12.31
N PRO A 142 12.26 17.41 12.35
CA PRO A 142 13.55 18.04 12.57
C PRO A 142 14.04 17.94 14.01
N ASN A 143 13.16 17.64 14.95
CA ASN A 143 13.43 17.60 16.37
C ASN A 143 12.74 16.37 17.00
N PRO A 144 13.40 15.60 17.91
CA PRO A 144 14.79 15.79 18.34
C PRO A 144 15.84 15.12 17.45
N TYR A 145 15.45 14.27 16.50
CA TYR A 145 16.36 13.30 15.85
C TYR A 145 16.61 13.54 14.37
N SER A 146 16.03 14.59 13.77
CA SER A 146 16.18 14.85 12.31
C SER A 146 15.95 13.59 11.48
N THR A 147 14.84 12.90 11.68
CA THR A 147 14.51 11.64 11.03
C THR A 147 13.20 11.73 10.25
N VAL A 148 12.92 10.72 9.46
CA VAL A 148 11.61 10.50 8.83
C VAL A 148 10.93 9.36 9.55
N TYR A 149 9.76 9.64 10.10
CA TYR A 149 8.91 8.61 10.69
C TYR A 149 7.92 8.08 9.69
N LEU A 150 7.74 6.78 9.72
CA LEU A 150 6.67 6.06 9.05
C LEU A 150 5.70 5.56 10.11
N ILE A 151 4.48 6.09 10.10
CA ILE A 151 3.40 5.59 10.93
C ILE A 151 2.48 4.76 10.06
N ASN A 152 2.36 3.48 10.37
CA ASN A 152 1.45 2.57 9.69
C ASN A 152 0.20 2.34 10.55
N ILE A 153 -0.96 2.57 9.96
CA ILE A 153 -2.24 2.09 10.46
C ILE A 153 -2.61 0.89 9.59
N ASN A 154 -2.66 -0.28 10.20
CA ASN A 154 -3.02 -1.53 9.55
C ASN A 154 -4.44 -1.88 9.94
N THR A 155 -5.31 -2.08 8.96
CA THR A 155 -6.73 -2.40 9.16
C THR A 155 -7.05 -3.73 8.48
N ASP A 156 -7.59 -4.70 9.21
CA ASP A 156 -8.14 -5.91 8.59
C ASP A 156 -9.47 -5.58 7.90
N ILE A 157 -9.48 -5.69 6.57
CA ILE A 157 -10.63 -5.41 5.71
C ILE A 157 -11.27 -6.68 5.14
N SER A 158 -10.91 -7.87 5.65
CA SER A 158 -11.40 -9.15 5.15
C SER A 158 -12.93 -9.30 5.29
N TRP A 159 -13.51 -8.57 6.23
CA TRP A 159 -14.98 -8.53 6.47
C TRP A 159 -15.74 -7.69 5.43
N PHE A 160 -15.06 -6.72 4.81
CA PHE A 160 -15.71 -5.74 3.93
C PHE A 160 -15.96 -6.30 2.53
N LYS A 161 -14.94 -6.92 1.94
CA LYS A 161 -15.00 -7.52 0.61
C LYS A 161 -13.98 -8.64 0.50
N LYS A 162 -14.32 -9.73 -0.16
CA LYS A 162 -13.34 -10.73 -0.59
C LYS A 162 -12.54 -10.13 -1.74
N ILE A 163 -11.42 -9.50 -1.41
CA ILE A 163 -10.48 -8.95 -2.38
C ILE A 163 -9.53 -10.07 -2.77
N LYS A 164 -9.50 -10.42 -4.05
CA LYS A 164 -8.65 -11.49 -4.56
C LYS A 164 -7.18 -11.06 -4.65
N HIS A 165 -6.95 -9.79 -4.96
CA HIS A 165 -5.63 -9.21 -5.14
C HIS A 165 -5.52 -7.89 -4.39
N GLY A 166 -4.33 -7.60 -3.87
CA GLY A 166 -4.02 -6.29 -3.32
C GLY A 166 -3.69 -5.28 -4.43
N TYR A 167 -3.81 -4.00 -4.14
CA TYR A 167 -3.37 -2.93 -5.01
C TYR A 167 -2.70 -1.82 -4.18
N HIS A 168 -1.89 -0.99 -4.85
CA HIS A 168 -1.29 0.17 -4.23
C HIS A 168 -1.84 1.42 -4.87
N TYR A 169 -2.05 2.45 -4.08
CA TYR A 169 -2.32 3.78 -4.58
C TYR A 169 -1.68 4.82 -3.65
N TYR A 170 -1.47 5.98 -4.19
CA TYR A 170 -0.90 7.10 -3.49
C TYR A 170 -1.97 8.18 -3.31
N VAL A 171 -2.01 8.76 -2.12
CA VAL A 171 -2.86 9.90 -1.82
C VAL A 171 -1.97 11.00 -1.23
N GLY A 172 -1.80 12.08 -1.95
CA GLY A 172 -0.97 13.21 -1.55
C GLY A 172 -1.27 14.43 -2.41
N ASN A 173 -0.45 15.47 -2.29
CA ASN A 173 -0.67 16.73 -2.98
C ASN A 173 -0.33 16.67 -4.48
N ASP A 174 0.48 15.71 -4.90
CA ASP A 174 0.86 15.50 -6.29
C ASP A 174 0.86 14.02 -6.65
N LEU A 175 -0.23 13.58 -7.27
CA LEU A 175 -0.42 12.20 -7.74
C LEU A 175 0.37 11.88 -9.01
N SER A 176 0.88 12.89 -9.72
CA SER A 176 1.54 12.71 -11.01
C SER A 176 2.88 11.95 -10.90
N ASN A 177 3.49 11.98 -9.74
CA ASN A 177 4.79 11.36 -9.49
C ASN A 177 4.73 9.92 -9.00
N PHE A 178 3.54 9.40 -8.72
CA PHE A 178 3.39 8.04 -8.25
C PHE A 178 2.69 7.17 -9.29
N LYS A 179 3.44 6.22 -9.85
CA LYS A 179 2.88 5.17 -10.68
C LYS A 179 2.56 3.96 -9.81
N TYR A 180 1.45 3.32 -10.11
CA TYR A 180 1.12 2.05 -9.47
C TYR A 180 2.26 1.06 -9.69
N PRO A 181 2.77 0.39 -8.64
CA PRO A 181 3.82 -0.60 -8.78
C PRO A 181 3.48 -1.69 -9.80
N ASP A 182 2.20 -2.02 -9.92
CA ASP A 182 1.73 -3.03 -10.86
C ASP A 182 1.80 -2.57 -12.31
N GLU A 183 1.59 -1.29 -12.59
CA GLU A 183 1.78 -0.75 -13.93
C GLU A 183 3.24 -0.90 -14.38
N GLU A 184 4.19 -0.66 -13.47
CA GLU A 184 5.62 -0.91 -13.73
C GLU A 184 5.92 -2.40 -13.94
N LEU A 185 5.27 -3.29 -13.19
CA LEU A 185 5.42 -4.74 -13.38
C LEU A 185 4.85 -5.22 -14.71
N LEU A 186 3.77 -4.63 -15.16
CA LEU A 186 3.12 -5.02 -16.42
C LEU A 186 3.82 -4.45 -17.66
N THR A 187 4.32 -3.20 -17.57
CA THR A 187 4.84 -2.48 -18.73
C THR A 187 6.37 -2.53 -18.86
N LYS A 188 7.12 -2.48 -17.76
CA LYS A 188 8.59 -2.44 -17.79
C LYS A 188 9.26 -3.81 -17.88
N GLY A 189 8.71 -4.66 -18.71
CA GLY A 189 9.46 -5.81 -19.18
C GLY A 189 9.05 -7.14 -18.61
N ASN A 190 7.85 -7.20 -18.08
CA ASN A 190 7.59 -8.46 -17.42
C ASN A 190 6.39 -9.25 -17.95
N ILE A 191 5.33 -8.60 -18.43
CA ILE A 191 4.19 -9.32 -19.01
C ILE A 191 3.77 -8.71 -20.35
N PHE A 192 3.49 -7.41 -20.39
CA PHE A 192 3.02 -6.73 -21.59
C PHE A 192 4.04 -5.69 -22.07
N THR A 193 4.09 -5.50 -23.39
CA THR A 193 4.72 -4.32 -23.98
C THR A 193 3.81 -3.11 -23.76
N ASP A 194 4.37 -1.89 -23.82
CA ASP A 194 3.60 -0.64 -23.71
C ASP A 194 2.41 -0.64 -24.68
N ARG A 195 2.62 -1.16 -25.90
CA ARG A 195 1.59 -1.25 -26.93
C ARG A 195 0.49 -2.26 -26.59
N GLU A 196 0.85 -3.39 -26.04
CA GLU A 196 -0.14 -4.38 -25.60
C GLU A 196 -0.97 -3.84 -24.43
N PHE A 197 -0.33 -3.13 -23.49
CA PHE A 197 -1.05 -2.54 -22.37
C PHE A 197 -1.96 -1.38 -22.79
N GLU A 198 -1.55 -0.56 -23.74
CA GLU A 198 -2.39 0.46 -24.37
C GLU A 198 -3.64 -0.18 -25.02
N ILE A 199 -3.47 -1.26 -25.76
CA ILE A 199 -4.59 -2.00 -26.36
C ILE A 199 -5.51 -2.58 -25.28
N ILE A 200 -4.97 -3.12 -24.19
CA ILE A 200 -5.75 -3.63 -23.05
C ILE A 200 -6.62 -2.51 -22.46
N LYS A 201 -6.06 -1.33 -22.21
CA LYS A 201 -6.80 -0.17 -21.70
C LYS A 201 -7.96 0.23 -22.63
N MET A 202 -7.71 0.28 -23.94
CA MET A 202 -8.76 0.61 -24.90
C MET A 202 -9.87 -0.44 -24.96
N ILE A 203 -9.52 -1.73 -24.83
CA ILE A 203 -10.54 -2.80 -24.75
C ILE A 203 -11.37 -2.65 -23.49
N HIS A 204 -10.74 -2.31 -22.35
CA HIS A 204 -11.44 -2.03 -21.10
C HIS A 204 -12.41 -0.85 -21.22
N GLU A 205 -12.03 0.19 -21.95
CA GLU A 205 -12.87 1.35 -22.29
C GLU A 205 -14.02 1.02 -23.27
N GLY A 206 -14.08 -0.22 -23.77
CA GLY A 206 -15.15 -0.72 -24.63
C GLY A 206 -14.90 -0.61 -26.12
N PHE A 207 -13.69 -0.21 -26.56
CA PHE A 207 -13.36 -0.14 -27.98
C PHE A 207 -13.20 -1.54 -28.59
N ASP A 208 -13.78 -1.74 -29.78
CA ASP A 208 -13.57 -2.93 -30.58
C ASP A 208 -12.24 -2.90 -31.37
N SER A 209 -11.89 -4.02 -32.03
CA SER A 209 -10.61 -4.11 -32.76
C SER A 209 -10.50 -3.14 -33.94
N GLU A 210 -11.63 -2.71 -34.52
CA GLU A 210 -11.67 -1.77 -35.65
C GLU A 210 -11.44 -0.34 -35.16
N GLN A 211 -12.14 0.05 -34.11
CA GLN A 211 -11.97 1.36 -33.44
C GLN A 211 -10.56 1.53 -32.87
N ILE A 212 -9.99 0.47 -32.29
CA ILE A 212 -8.60 0.49 -31.79
C ILE A 212 -7.63 0.65 -32.96
N ALA A 213 -7.86 -0.06 -34.06
CA ALA A 213 -7.01 0.02 -35.25
C ALA A 213 -6.99 1.44 -35.83
N GLU A 214 -8.16 2.10 -35.94
CA GLU A 214 -8.27 3.50 -36.38
C GLU A 214 -7.52 4.45 -35.44
N LYS A 215 -7.76 4.36 -34.12
CA LYS A 215 -7.12 5.24 -33.12
C LYS A 215 -5.60 5.10 -33.09
N LEU A 216 -5.10 3.90 -33.33
CA LEU A 216 -3.67 3.58 -33.25
C LEU A 216 -2.96 3.60 -34.61
N PHE A 217 -3.70 3.95 -35.70
CA PHE A 217 -3.20 3.97 -37.08
C PHE A 217 -2.60 2.61 -37.50
N LEU A 218 -3.27 1.51 -37.14
CA LEU A 218 -2.88 0.14 -37.43
C LEU A 218 -3.96 -0.59 -38.23
N SER A 219 -3.61 -1.77 -38.76
CA SER A 219 -4.63 -2.65 -39.34
C SER A 219 -5.39 -3.42 -38.25
N ARG A 220 -6.66 -3.74 -38.50
CA ARG A 220 -7.43 -4.67 -37.64
C ARG A 220 -6.72 -6.01 -37.45
N HIS A 221 -6.02 -6.49 -38.47
CA HIS A 221 -5.23 -7.71 -38.37
C HIS A 221 -4.10 -7.57 -37.34
N THR A 222 -3.41 -6.44 -37.31
CA THR A 222 -2.35 -6.15 -36.34
C THR A 222 -2.92 -6.12 -34.91
N ILE A 223 -4.08 -5.50 -34.69
CA ILE A 223 -4.73 -5.49 -33.38
C ILE A 223 -5.11 -6.90 -32.94
N ASN A 224 -5.65 -7.73 -33.84
CA ASN A 224 -5.99 -9.12 -33.52
C ASN A 224 -4.73 -9.95 -33.18
N THR A 225 -3.61 -9.69 -33.83
CA THR A 225 -2.33 -10.31 -33.48
C THR A 225 -1.88 -9.91 -32.07
N HIS A 226 -1.95 -8.63 -31.72
CA HIS A 226 -1.67 -8.18 -30.35
C HIS A 226 -2.61 -8.84 -29.31
N ARG A 227 -3.91 -8.93 -29.60
CA ARG A 227 -4.88 -9.59 -28.70
C ARG A 227 -4.53 -11.08 -28.50
N LYS A 228 -4.11 -11.77 -29.54
CA LYS A 228 -3.65 -13.16 -29.43
C LYS A 228 -2.40 -13.24 -28.54
N ASN A 229 -1.39 -12.43 -28.81
CA ASN A 229 -0.16 -12.41 -28.02
C ASN A 229 -0.41 -12.11 -26.54
N ILE A 230 -1.34 -11.19 -26.24
CA ILE A 230 -1.78 -10.86 -24.89
C ILE A 230 -2.37 -12.10 -24.18
N LEU A 231 -3.25 -12.83 -24.86
CA LEU A 231 -3.85 -14.05 -24.33
C LEU A 231 -2.81 -15.16 -24.12
N ASP A 232 -1.93 -15.37 -25.09
CA ASP A 232 -0.85 -16.37 -25.03
C ASP A 232 0.08 -16.10 -23.83
N LYS A 233 0.43 -14.84 -23.58
CA LYS A 233 1.26 -14.41 -22.43
C LYS A 233 0.61 -14.64 -21.07
N THR A 234 -0.71 -14.56 -21.00
CA THR A 234 -1.45 -14.63 -19.72
C THR A 234 -2.08 -15.99 -19.46
N GLY A 235 -2.07 -16.89 -20.46
CA GLY A 235 -2.74 -18.17 -20.37
C GLY A 235 -4.27 -18.08 -20.25
N LYS A 236 -4.86 -16.93 -20.60
CA LYS A 236 -6.32 -16.72 -20.55
C LYS A 236 -6.93 -17.13 -21.92
N GLU A 237 -8.11 -17.74 -21.87
CA GLU A 237 -8.83 -18.12 -23.07
C GLU A 237 -9.56 -16.94 -23.73
N ARG A 238 -10.01 -15.98 -22.92
CA ARG A 238 -10.79 -14.83 -23.39
C ARG A 238 -10.23 -13.53 -22.84
N ILE A 239 -10.29 -12.50 -23.66
CA ILE A 239 -9.83 -11.16 -23.27
C ILE A 239 -10.68 -10.55 -22.12
N SER A 240 -11.97 -10.90 -22.06
CA SER A 240 -12.86 -10.51 -20.95
C SER A 240 -12.37 -11.02 -19.60
N ASP A 241 -11.84 -12.24 -19.56
CA ASP A 241 -11.36 -12.87 -18.33
C ASP A 241 -10.06 -12.18 -17.86
N LEU A 242 -9.25 -11.73 -18.83
CA LEU A 242 -8.08 -10.92 -18.53
C LEU A 242 -8.49 -9.53 -17.99
N ILE A 243 -9.40 -8.84 -18.66
CA ILE A 243 -9.89 -7.53 -18.22
C ILE A 243 -10.45 -7.62 -16.80
N TYR A 244 -11.30 -8.62 -16.53
CA TYR A 244 -11.84 -8.84 -15.19
C TYR A 244 -10.73 -9.06 -14.15
N ASP A 245 -9.72 -9.88 -14.47
CA ASP A 245 -8.60 -10.15 -13.57
C ASP A 245 -7.75 -8.89 -13.30
N LEU A 246 -7.54 -8.04 -14.31
CA LEU A 246 -6.83 -6.77 -14.18
C LEU A 246 -7.63 -5.74 -13.36
N GLN A 247 -8.95 -5.68 -13.54
CA GLN A 247 -9.83 -4.84 -12.73
C GLN A 247 -9.84 -5.28 -11.26
N GLU A 248 -9.93 -6.60 -11.00
CA GLU A 248 -9.84 -7.13 -9.63
C GLU A 248 -8.50 -6.83 -8.96
N ARG A 249 -7.46 -6.62 -9.77
CA ARG A 249 -6.12 -6.21 -9.29
C ARG A 249 -5.98 -4.69 -9.14
N GLY A 250 -6.96 -3.90 -9.57
CA GLY A 250 -6.88 -2.44 -9.57
C GLY A 250 -5.89 -1.86 -10.59
N LEU A 251 -5.71 -2.56 -11.73
CA LEU A 251 -4.79 -2.17 -12.81
C LEU A 251 -5.51 -1.49 -13.99
N LEU A 252 -6.82 -1.58 -13.96
CA LEU A 252 -7.75 -0.98 -14.92
C LEU A 252 -8.90 -0.31 -14.20
#